data_1f194c459dcdb776dda48d419a57b905
#
_entry.id   1f194c459dcdb776dda48d419a57b905
#
_cell.length_a   1.000
_cell.length_b   1.000
_cell.length_c   1.000
_cell.angle_alpha   90.00
_cell.angle_beta   90.00
_cell.angle_gamma   90.00
#
_symmetry.space_group_name_H-M   'P 1'
#
loop_
_entity.id
_entity.type
_entity.pdbx_description
1 polymer ?
#
loop_
_entity_poly.entity_id
_entity_poly.type
_entity_poly.pdbx_seq_one_letter_code
_entity_poly.pdbx_strand_id
1 'polypeptide(L)'
;MEGNARYEAQDTLVDARFQVLAAVDNKELGRVKGEWYPARAPLCRPNTGLTPADYFGRTLVENLPPHVRIGVVHVAIGGCRIELFQKDKCEEYIKTAPDWMVNTLKEYDNDPYTRLVEMARIAQKSGVIKGILLHQGESNTGDKEWSQKVKSVYDNLLADLHLQADEVPLIAGEVVNADHGGVCAGMNEVIAMLPQVIKNCAIVSSKGLSCAPDHLHFDAAGYRVLGRRYAAQALHLMGIELPSPDDVWKHTVAAPTNMHGSDFPRIDKDNRAYFRCYAPDVKRLQADVCGKKYEMAMDEHGWWSVKTDPLPVGFHYYFLLVDGFRVVDPSSCTFFGCCRMASGIEIPEGAEGDYYRPQQVSHGQVRSCTYYSEAKKEFRRCMVYTPAEYESHPKKRYPVLYLQHGMGEDETGWSTQGYMHYIMDNLIATGKCVPMLVVMDSGDVETPFVPRPGKDVNEERALYGASFYDVILKDLIPMIDRTFRTKTDREHRAMAGLSWGGHQTFQTALPRLDMFSYIGGVSGGVFGLDVETCFDGVFADAGKFNKKVHYLFLGCGTDEQMGTKQLVESLRKLGINVAYYESQGTGHEWLTWRRCLKEFVPHLFKH
;
A
#
# COMPACT_ATOMS: atom_id res chain seq x y z
N MET A 1 28.33 10.43 -8.06
CA MET A 1 27.10 9.74 -7.56
C MET A 1 27.19 8.22 -7.65
N GLU A 2 28.30 7.59 -7.42
CA GLU A 2 28.32 6.13 -7.31
C GLU A 2 27.66 5.72 -5.99
N GLY A 3 26.57 4.96 -6.05
CA GLY A 3 25.88 4.49 -4.86
C GLY A 3 26.32 3.10 -4.47
N ASN A 4 26.27 2.79 -3.18
CA ASN A 4 26.64 1.49 -2.63
C ASN A 4 25.57 0.87 -1.75
N ALA A 5 24.43 1.54 -1.55
CA ALA A 5 23.36 0.99 -0.76
C ALA A 5 22.66 -0.18 -1.47
N ARG A 6 22.34 -1.21 -0.70
CA ARG A 6 21.62 -2.37 -1.21
C ARG A 6 20.21 -1.96 -1.66
N TYR A 7 19.86 -2.29 -2.91
CA TYR A 7 18.52 -2.08 -3.42
C TYR A 7 17.57 -3.21 -3.02
N GLU A 8 16.30 -2.87 -2.86
CA GLU A 8 15.20 -3.76 -2.48
C GLU A 8 14.28 -4.01 -3.68
N ALA A 9 13.26 -4.86 -3.54
CA ALA A 9 12.32 -5.19 -4.62
C ALA A 9 11.66 -3.94 -5.25
N GLN A 10 11.29 -2.94 -4.43
CA GLN A 10 10.72 -1.67 -4.90
C GLN A 10 11.66 -0.88 -5.83
N ASP A 11 12.97 -1.02 -5.65
CA ASP A 11 13.99 -0.31 -6.44
C ASP A 11 14.23 -0.98 -7.79
N THR A 12 13.75 -2.20 -7.98
CA THR A 12 13.87 -2.96 -9.25
C THR A 12 12.70 -2.74 -10.20
N LEU A 13 11.63 -2.08 -9.76
CA LEU A 13 10.53 -1.68 -10.62
C LEU A 13 11.03 -0.69 -11.67
N VAL A 14 10.57 -0.83 -12.90
CA VAL A 14 10.97 0.04 -14.02
C VAL A 14 9.76 0.77 -14.59
N ASP A 15 9.93 2.06 -14.92
CA ASP A 15 9.04 2.82 -15.79
C ASP A 15 9.70 2.93 -17.16
N ALA A 16 8.99 2.56 -18.22
CA ALA A 16 9.50 2.63 -19.57
C ALA A 16 9.91 4.04 -20.02
N ARG A 17 9.42 5.07 -19.36
CA ARG A 17 9.79 6.47 -19.62
C ARG A 17 11.09 6.89 -18.93
N PHE A 18 11.57 6.13 -17.93
CA PHE A 18 12.85 6.40 -17.29
C PHE A 18 13.91 5.47 -17.84
N GLN A 19 14.94 6.03 -18.48
CA GLN A 19 15.98 5.31 -19.22
C GLN A 19 17.37 5.64 -18.67
N VAL A 20 18.27 4.67 -18.76
CA VAL A 20 19.71 4.86 -18.51
C VAL A 20 20.50 4.54 -19.78
N LEU A 21 21.43 5.43 -20.16
CA LEU A 21 22.42 5.12 -21.18
C LEU A 21 23.61 4.41 -20.50
N ALA A 22 23.85 3.15 -20.89
CA ALA A 22 24.90 2.36 -20.28
C ALA A 22 26.29 2.96 -20.60
N ALA A 23 27.01 3.42 -19.57
CA ALA A 23 28.35 3.95 -19.73
C ALA A 23 29.45 2.88 -19.74
N VAL A 24 29.10 1.67 -19.30
CA VAL A 24 29.94 0.45 -19.34
C VAL A 24 29.05 -0.76 -19.62
N ASP A 25 29.68 -1.86 -20.03
CA ASP A 25 28.97 -3.12 -20.17
C ASP A 25 28.55 -3.67 -18.79
N ASN A 26 27.36 -4.25 -18.73
CA ASN A 26 26.87 -4.97 -17.55
C ASN A 26 26.23 -6.30 -18.00
N LYS A 27 27.00 -7.38 -17.89
CA LYS A 27 26.56 -8.72 -18.35
C LYS A 27 25.38 -9.26 -17.56
N GLU A 28 25.27 -8.96 -16.27
CA GLU A 28 24.17 -9.44 -15.41
C GLU A 28 22.82 -8.82 -15.80
N LEU A 29 22.84 -7.56 -16.23
CA LEU A 29 21.66 -6.84 -16.71
C LEU A 29 21.51 -6.85 -18.24
N GLY A 30 22.41 -7.52 -18.97
CA GLY A 30 22.41 -7.56 -20.42
C GLY A 30 22.64 -6.19 -21.07
N ARG A 31 23.34 -5.26 -20.40
CA ARG A 31 23.61 -3.91 -20.91
C ARG A 31 24.92 -3.85 -21.69
N VAL A 32 24.86 -3.17 -22.82
CA VAL A 32 26.02 -2.89 -23.69
C VAL A 32 26.29 -1.37 -23.64
N LYS A 33 27.56 -0.99 -23.53
CA LYS A 33 28.02 0.40 -23.54
C LYS A 33 27.45 1.16 -24.75
N GLY A 34 26.88 2.35 -24.50
CA GLY A 34 26.34 3.23 -25.54
C GLY A 34 24.90 2.96 -25.93
N GLU A 35 24.23 1.97 -25.31
CA GLU A 35 22.84 1.63 -25.59
C GLU A 35 21.90 2.07 -24.45
N TRP A 36 20.65 2.39 -24.80
CA TRP A 36 19.61 2.79 -23.86
C TRP A 36 18.84 1.60 -23.29
N TYR A 37 18.59 1.63 -21.98
CA TYR A 37 17.81 0.59 -21.27
C TYR A 37 16.83 1.23 -20.29
N PRO A 38 15.67 0.60 -19.99
CA PRO A 38 14.87 1.00 -18.86
C PRO A 38 15.72 1.06 -17.59
N ALA A 39 15.63 2.16 -16.84
CA ALA A 39 16.47 2.42 -15.68
C ALA A 39 16.10 1.46 -14.54
N ARG A 40 16.96 0.49 -14.30
CA ARG A 40 16.91 -0.46 -13.18
C ARG A 40 18.25 -0.44 -12.46
N ALA A 41 18.22 -0.38 -11.13
CA ALA A 41 19.44 -0.42 -10.34
C ALA A 41 20.28 -1.70 -10.58
N PRO A 42 21.63 -1.64 -10.56
CA PRO A 42 22.43 -0.43 -10.45
C PRO A 42 22.49 0.39 -11.76
N LEU A 43 22.49 1.71 -11.65
CA LEU A 43 22.54 2.61 -12.82
C LEU A 43 23.96 2.93 -13.28
N CYS A 44 24.95 2.86 -12.40
CA CYS A 44 26.32 3.25 -12.68
C CYS A 44 27.13 2.13 -13.33
N ARG A 45 27.61 1.19 -12.54
CA ARG A 45 28.47 0.08 -12.95
C ARG A 45 28.01 -1.24 -12.33
N PRO A 46 28.44 -2.42 -12.85
CA PRO A 46 28.29 -3.67 -12.11
C PRO A 46 28.85 -3.53 -10.68
N ASN A 47 28.27 -4.25 -9.74
CA ASN A 47 28.67 -4.24 -8.31
C ASN A 47 28.52 -2.89 -7.58
N THR A 48 27.78 -1.94 -8.12
CA THR A 48 27.36 -0.74 -7.40
C THR A 48 25.94 -0.89 -6.83
N GLY A 49 25.48 0.06 -6.05
CA GLY A 49 24.18 0.02 -5.39
C GLY A 49 23.21 1.06 -5.89
N LEU A 50 22.21 1.33 -5.04
CA LEU A 50 21.24 2.39 -5.24
C LEU A 50 21.92 3.76 -5.15
N THR A 51 21.50 4.69 -6.01
CA THR A 51 22.03 6.04 -6.11
C THR A 51 20.90 7.07 -6.05
N PRO A 52 21.16 8.36 -5.79
CA PRO A 52 20.14 9.40 -5.91
C PRO A 52 19.52 9.48 -7.31
N ALA A 53 20.26 9.11 -8.38
CA ALA A 53 19.77 9.14 -9.75
C ALA A 53 18.58 8.19 -10.00
N ASP A 54 18.48 7.09 -9.23
CA ASP A 54 17.36 6.15 -9.32
C ASP A 54 16.01 6.83 -9.01
N TYR A 55 15.94 7.55 -7.91
CA TYR A 55 14.71 8.23 -7.50
C TYR A 55 14.57 9.64 -8.08
N PHE A 56 15.63 10.22 -8.59
CA PHE A 56 15.56 11.42 -9.43
C PHE A 56 14.71 11.17 -10.68
N GLY A 57 15.08 10.18 -11.47
CA GLY A 57 14.35 9.89 -12.72
C GLY A 57 12.92 9.40 -12.48
N ARG A 58 12.70 8.54 -11.48
CA ARG A 58 11.36 8.07 -11.08
C ARG A 58 10.44 9.25 -10.72
N THR A 59 10.92 10.15 -9.87
CA THR A 59 10.13 11.31 -9.45
C THR A 59 9.85 12.28 -10.60
N LEU A 60 10.79 12.45 -11.53
CA LEU A 60 10.54 13.26 -12.72
C LEU A 60 9.43 12.67 -13.60
N VAL A 61 9.46 11.36 -13.91
CA VAL A 61 8.40 10.75 -14.74
C VAL A 61 7.03 10.73 -14.06
N GLU A 62 6.99 10.70 -12.73
CA GLU A 62 5.74 10.83 -11.97
C GLU A 62 5.10 12.22 -12.08
N ASN A 63 5.90 13.28 -12.26
CA ASN A 63 5.46 14.67 -12.23
C ASN A 63 5.50 15.38 -13.59
N LEU A 64 5.94 14.70 -14.63
CA LEU A 64 5.98 15.22 -16.00
C LEU A 64 4.91 14.58 -16.89
N PRO A 65 4.46 15.25 -17.95
CA PRO A 65 3.45 14.72 -18.86
C PRO A 65 3.78 13.33 -19.39
N PRO A 66 2.78 12.45 -19.63
CA PRO A 66 3.01 11.03 -19.98
C PRO A 66 3.86 10.79 -21.25
N HIS A 67 3.94 11.77 -22.15
CA HIS A 67 4.76 11.69 -23.37
C HIS A 67 6.23 12.04 -23.15
N VAL A 68 6.60 12.60 -21.97
CA VAL A 68 7.98 12.96 -21.65
C VAL A 68 8.73 11.73 -21.16
N ARG A 69 9.93 11.52 -21.72
CA ARG A 69 10.88 10.49 -21.28
C ARG A 69 12.07 11.15 -20.60
N ILE A 70 12.59 10.51 -19.58
CA ILE A 70 13.77 10.96 -18.84
C ILE A 70 14.90 9.98 -19.11
N GLY A 71 16.05 10.50 -19.53
CA GLY A 71 17.28 9.73 -19.71
C GLY A 71 18.36 10.21 -18.76
N VAL A 72 19.11 9.30 -18.17
CA VAL A 72 20.32 9.61 -17.40
C VAL A 72 21.56 8.99 -18.04
N VAL A 73 22.64 9.77 -18.06
CA VAL A 73 23.99 9.31 -18.33
C VAL A 73 24.74 9.29 -17.02
N HIS A 74 25.20 8.11 -16.59
CA HIS A 74 25.75 7.94 -15.26
C HIS A 74 27.20 7.45 -15.30
N VAL A 75 28.15 8.35 -15.05
CA VAL A 75 29.58 8.07 -14.93
C VAL A 75 30.06 8.55 -13.56
N ALA A 76 30.53 7.63 -12.74
CA ALA A 76 31.02 7.94 -11.39
C ALA A 76 32.05 6.91 -10.91
N ILE A 77 32.96 7.37 -10.05
CA ILE A 77 33.94 6.56 -9.32
C ILE A 77 33.79 6.90 -7.84
N GLY A 78 33.42 5.91 -7.02
CA GLY A 78 33.31 6.09 -5.57
C GLY A 78 34.66 6.43 -4.94
N GLY A 79 34.67 7.34 -3.95
CA GLY A 79 35.86 7.73 -3.23
C GLY A 79 36.87 8.58 -4.01
N CYS A 80 36.57 8.99 -5.24
CA CYS A 80 37.48 9.86 -6.00
C CYS A 80 37.38 11.33 -5.55
N ARG A 81 38.45 12.07 -5.75
CA ARG A 81 38.46 13.53 -5.68
C ARG A 81 37.98 14.12 -7.00
N ILE A 82 37.52 15.39 -6.99
CA ILE A 82 37.02 16.08 -8.18
C ILE A 82 38.09 16.22 -9.26
N GLU A 83 39.37 16.25 -8.89
CA GLU A 83 40.51 16.30 -9.78
C GLU A 83 40.55 15.18 -10.82
N LEU A 84 39.94 14.03 -10.54
CA LEU A 84 39.80 12.93 -11.50
C LEU A 84 38.98 13.33 -12.74
N PHE A 85 38.06 14.29 -12.59
CA PHE A 85 37.23 14.79 -13.69
C PHE A 85 37.75 16.11 -14.31
N GLN A 86 38.88 16.65 -13.83
CA GLN A 86 39.55 17.80 -14.46
C GLN A 86 40.50 17.32 -15.56
N LYS A 87 40.33 17.81 -16.79
CA LYS A 87 41.11 17.39 -17.98
C LYS A 87 42.64 17.50 -17.79
N ASP A 88 43.06 18.56 -17.12
CA ASP A 88 44.48 18.88 -16.88
C ASP A 88 45.07 18.19 -15.64
N LYS A 89 44.24 17.51 -14.82
CA LYS A 89 44.67 16.89 -13.56
C LYS A 89 44.44 15.38 -13.53
N CYS A 90 43.64 14.83 -14.39
CA CYS A 90 43.25 13.42 -14.41
C CYS A 90 44.46 12.48 -14.42
N GLU A 91 45.38 12.67 -15.35
CA GLU A 91 46.57 11.82 -15.47
C GLU A 91 47.47 11.86 -14.22
N GLU A 92 47.68 13.07 -13.63
CA GLU A 92 48.47 13.25 -12.41
C GLU A 92 47.78 12.57 -11.23
N TYR A 93 46.46 12.72 -11.12
CA TYR A 93 45.67 12.09 -10.08
C TYR A 93 45.76 10.57 -10.13
N ILE A 94 45.63 9.96 -11.30
CA ILE A 94 45.67 8.50 -11.49
C ILE A 94 47.04 7.92 -11.01
N LYS A 95 48.15 8.63 -11.19
CA LYS A 95 49.48 8.19 -10.74
C LYS A 95 49.57 8.04 -9.21
N THR A 96 48.71 8.73 -8.47
CA THR A 96 48.67 8.72 -7.01
C THR A 96 47.44 8.00 -6.43
N ALA A 97 46.55 7.53 -7.31
CA ALA A 97 45.34 6.82 -6.91
C ALA A 97 45.65 5.41 -6.39
N PRO A 98 44.86 4.89 -5.43
CA PRO A 98 45.07 3.54 -4.92
C PRO A 98 44.74 2.49 -6.00
N ASP A 99 45.37 1.31 -5.92
CA ASP A 99 45.24 0.24 -6.91
C ASP A 99 43.82 -0.17 -7.22
N TRP A 100 42.93 -0.21 -6.22
CA TRP A 100 41.51 -0.55 -6.42
C TRP A 100 40.82 0.48 -7.31
N MET A 101 41.14 1.76 -7.18
CA MET A 101 40.57 2.84 -8.00
C MET A 101 41.15 2.76 -9.43
N VAL A 102 42.46 2.55 -9.57
CA VAL A 102 43.10 2.35 -10.89
C VAL A 102 42.47 1.17 -11.62
N ASN A 103 42.17 0.07 -10.91
CA ASN A 103 41.49 -1.08 -11.51
C ASN A 103 40.07 -0.75 -11.95
N THR A 104 39.34 0.04 -11.16
CA THR A 104 37.98 0.49 -11.50
C THR A 104 37.99 1.43 -12.73
N LEU A 105 38.99 2.29 -12.84
CA LEU A 105 39.12 3.25 -13.95
C LEU A 105 39.29 2.57 -15.30
N LYS A 106 39.77 1.33 -15.36
CA LYS A 106 39.86 0.54 -16.60
C LYS A 106 38.50 0.37 -17.29
N GLU A 107 37.40 0.34 -16.54
CA GLU A 107 36.04 0.28 -17.09
C GLU A 107 35.68 1.55 -17.89
N TYR A 108 36.37 2.66 -17.62
CA TYR A 108 36.21 3.95 -18.29
C TYR A 108 37.43 4.32 -19.15
N ASP A 109 38.21 3.32 -19.60
CA ASP A 109 39.43 3.51 -20.42
C ASP A 109 40.44 4.48 -19.73
N ASN A 110 40.47 4.52 -18.40
CA ASN A 110 41.26 5.38 -17.51
C ASN A 110 40.95 6.88 -17.66
N ASP A 111 39.83 7.25 -18.29
CA ASP A 111 39.40 8.64 -18.41
C ASP A 111 37.87 8.75 -18.25
N PRO A 112 37.37 8.89 -17.04
CA PRO A 112 35.94 8.97 -16.79
C PRO A 112 35.34 10.28 -17.32
N TYR A 113 36.11 11.35 -17.44
CA TYR A 113 35.62 12.60 -18.04
C TYR A 113 35.31 12.41 -19.53
N THR A 114 36.27 11.88 -20.30
CA THR A 114 36.06 11.58 -21.74
C THR A 114 34.90 10.60 -21.93
N ARG A 115 34.79 9.56 -21.08
CA ARG A 115 33.65 8.63 -21.12
C ARG A 115 32.31 9.36 -20.88
N LEU A 116 32.24 10.29 -19.93
CA LEU A 116 31.03 11.06 -19.69
C LEU A 116 30.64 11.89 -20.93
N VAL A 117 31.60 12.56 -21.55
CA VAL A 117 31.38 13.36 -22.77
C VAL A 117 30.94 12.47 -23.96
N GLU A 118 31.57 11.32 -24.16
CA GLU A 118 31.18 10.35 -25.22
C GLU A 118 29.72 9.92 -25.05
N MET A 119 29.34 9.47 -23.86
CA MET A 119 27.98 9.03 -23.58
C MET A 119 26.97 10.19 -23.69
N ALA A 120 27.33 11.37 -23.23
CA ALA A 120 26.47 12.56 -23.37
C ALA A 120 26.24 12.92 -24.85
N ARG A 121 27.25 12.81 -25.71
CA ARG A 121 27.11 13.02 -27.16
C ARG A 121 26.21 11.97 -27.83
N ILE A 122 26.23 10.72 -27.35
CA ILE A 122 25.27 9.70 -27.78
C ILE A 122 23.87 10.09 -27.34
N ALA A 123 23.70 10.53 -26.08
CA ALA A 123 22.41 10.96 -25.54
C ALA A 123 21.83 12.16 -26.31
N GLN A 124 22.65 13.12 -26.75
CA GLN A 124 22.23 14.27 -27.54
C GLN A 124 21.62 13.88 -28.91
N LYS A 125 21.90 12.67 -29.44
CA LYS A 125 21.26 12.16 -30.66
C LYS A 125 19.79 11.76 -30.43
N SER A 126 19.40 11.50 -29.19
CA SER A 126 18.07 10.99 -28.80
C SER A 126 17.26 11.99 -27.97
N GLY A 127 17.88 13.05 -27.45
CA GLY A 127 17.24 13.99 -26.56
C GLY A 127 18.06 15.25 -26.32
N VAL A 128 17.61 16.05 -25.36
CA VAL A 128 18.24 17.32 -24.96
C VAL A 128 18.76 17.20 -23.53
N ILE A 129 20.02 17.58 -23.30
CA ILE A 129 20.59 17.64 -21.97
C ILE A 129 19.97 18.84 -21.24
N LYS A 130 19.29 18.59 -20.11
CA LYS A 130 18.54 19.58 -19.34
C LYS A 130 19.14 19.89 -17.96
N GLY A 131 20.22 19.23 -17.59
CA GLY A 131 20.91 19.48 -16.32
C GLY A 131 22.06 18.53 -16.09
N ILE A 132 22.93 18.92 -15.17
CA ILE A 132 24.06 18.12 -14.67
C ILE A 132 23.83 17.87 -13.19
N LEU A 133 23.86 16.62 -12.77
CA LEU A 133 23.74 16.22 -11.37
C LEU A 133 25.13 15.93 -10.80
N LEU A 134 25.47 16.53 -9.67
CA LEU A 134 26.72 16.32 -8.96
C LEU A 134 26.43 15.82 -7.53
N HIS A 135 27.07 14.72 -7.14
CA HIS A 135 27.18 14.30 -5.76
C HIS A 135 28.60 13.84 -5.51
N GLN A 136 29.39 14.69 -4.90
CA GLN A 136 30.81 14.50 -4.63
C GLN A 136 31.26 15.53 -3.58
N GLY A 137 32.24 15.20 -2.78
CA GLY A 137 32.81 16.12 -1.80
C GLY A 137 33.58 15.41 -0.69
N GLU A 138 33.21 14.19 -0.36
CA GLU A 138 33.75 13.45 0.79
C GLU A 138 35.29 13.36 0.73
N SER A 139 35.86 12.99 -0.40
CA SER A 139 37.30 12.87 -0.61
C SER A 139 38.03 14.22 -0.79
N ASN A 140 37.26 15.32 -0.94
CA ASN A 140 37.78 16.68 -0.95
C ASN A 140 37.49 17.45 0.35
N THR A 141 37.09 16.79 1.42
CA THR A 141 36.78 17.44 2.70
C THR A 141 37.93 18.34 3.15
N GLY A 142 37.63 19.59 3.43
CA GLY A 142 38.62 20.62 3.78
C GLY A 142 39.26 21.37 2.60
N ASP A 143 38.95 21.00 1.38
CA ASP A 143 39.48 21.67 0.18
C ASP A 143 38.66 22.93 -0.15
N LYS A 144 39.15 24.08 0.21
CA LYS A 144 38.49 25.37 -0.01
C LYS A 144 38.39 25.77 -1.48
N GLU A 145 39.22 25.21 -2.37
CA GLU A 145 39.22 25.47 -3.81
C GLU A 145 38.26 24.52 -4.57
N TRP A 146 37.60 23.61 -3.87
CA TRP A 146 36.74 22.59 -4.47
C TRP A 146 35.67 23.21 -5.39
N SER A 147 35.02 24.27 -4.98
CA SER A 147 33.97 24.93 -5.80
C SER A 147 34.50 25.45 -7.13
N GLN A 148 35.75 25.96 -7.17
CA GLN A 148 36.39 26.40 -8.41
C GLN A 148 36.79 25.21 -9.30
N LYS A 149 37.23 24.10 -8.70
CA LYS A 149 37.53 22.87 -9.42
C LYS A 149 36.26 22.28 -10.07
N VAL A 150 35.13 22.27 -9.34
CA VAL A 150 33.83 21.88 -9.89
C VAL A 150 33.42 22.81 -11.04
N LYS A 151 33.60 24.12 -10.87
CA LYS A 151 33.34 25.09 -11.95
C LYS A 151 34.14 24.77 -13.21
N SER A 152 35.43 24.44 -13.07
CA SER A 152 36.28 24.04 -14.19
C SER A 152 35.73 22.80 -14.92
N VAL A 153 35.28 21.79 -14.19
CA VAL A 153 34.65 20.59 -14.79
C VAL A 153 33.34 20.95 -15.49
N TYR A 154 32.50 21.76 -14.86
CA TYR A 154 31.22 22.20 -15.43
C TYR A 154 31.44 23.00 -16.72
N ASP A 155 32.33 24.00 -16.72
CA ASP A 155 32.65 24.82 -17.90
C ASP A 155 33.19 23.96 -19.07
N ASN A 156 34.05 22.99 -18.75
CA ASN A 156 34.56 22.02 -19.74
C ASN A 156 33.44 21.16 -20.35
N LEU A 157 32.50 20.67 -19.54
CA LEU A 157 31.34 19.91 -20.04
C LEU A 157 30.45 20.76 -20.95
N LEU A 158 30.18 22.00 -20.56
CA LEU A 158 29.41 22.91 -21.42
C LEU A 158 30.10 23.14 -22.76
N ALA A 159 31.42 23.40 -22.77
CA ALA A 159 32.19 23.62 -23.97
C ALA A 159 32.23 22.37 -24.86
N ASP A 160 32.54 21.19 -24.31
CA ASP A 160 32.67 19.94 -25.10
C ASP A 160 31.35 19.44 -25.67
N LEU A 161 30.24 19.74 -25.02
CA LEU A 161 28.90 19.33 -25.43
C LEU A 161 28.11 20.42 -26.13
N HIS A 162 28.73 21.60 -26.34
CA HIS A 162 28.10 22.78 -26.95
C HIS A 162 26.81 23.21 -26.24
N LEU A 163 26.84 23.24 -24.91
CA LEU A 163 25.70 23.60 -24.07
C LEU A 163 25.79 25.04 -23.59
N GLN A 164 24.62 25.64 -23.31
CA GLN A 164 24.55 27.01 -22.76
C GLN A 164 24.36 26.93 -21.23
N ALA A 165 25.12 27.73 -20.49
CA ALA A 165 25.12 27.73 -19.04
C ALA A 165 23.76 28.13 -18.42
N ASP A 166 22.99 28.95 -19.08
CA ASP A 166 21.66 29.40 -18.65
C ASP A 166 20.56 28.35 -18.89
N GLU A 167 20.80 27.37 -19.79
CA GLU A 167 19.86 26.32 -20.13
C GLU A 167 20.12 25.00 -19.37
N VAL A 168 21.34 24.80 -18.83
CA VAL A 168 21.78 23.55 -18.22
C VAL A 168 22.29 23.79 -16.79
N PRO A 169 21.40 23.77 -15.79
CA PRO A 169 21.78 23.93 -14.39
C PRO A 169 22.69 22.82 -13.89
N LEU A 170 23.57 23.18 -12.95
CA LEU A 170 24.24 22.23 -12.07
C LEU A 170 23.38 22.05 -10.81
N ILE A 171 23.00 20.81 -10.49
CA ILE A 171 22.31 20.48 -9.25
C ILE A 171 23.25 19.60 -8.42
N ALA A 172 23.71 20.14 -7.29
CA ALA A 172 24.67 19.50 -6.43
C ALA A 172 24.04 19.11 -5.07
N GLY A 173 24.28 17.90 -4.60
CA GLY A 173 23.78 17.44 -3.30
C GLY A 173 24.83 17.54 -2.20
N GLU A 174 24.38 17.86 -1.00
CA GLU A 174 25.18 17.77 0.22
C GLU A 174 25.58 16.33 0.52
N VAL A 175 26.76 16.14 1.14
CA VAL A 175 27.17 14.87 1.74
C VAL A 175 26.40 14.62 3.05
N VAL A 176 26.57 13.45 3.69
CA VAL A 176 25.85 13.12 4.95
C VAL A 176 25.97 14.27 5.94
N ASN A 177 24.83 14.74 6.45
CA ASN A 177 24.75 15.94 7.28
C ASN A 177 25.20 15.67 8.74
N ALA A 178 25.55 16.74 9.44
CA ALA A 178 26.00 16.68 10.84
C ALA A 178 24.89 16.16 11.80
N ASP A 179 23.62 16.36 11.50
CA ASP A 179 22.50 15.87 12.30
C ASP A 179 22.43 14.33 12.35
N HIS A 180 23.03 13.65 11.36
CA HIS A 180 23.22 12.20 11.33
C HIS A 180 24.67 11.77 11.56
N GLY A 181 25.49 12.66 12.14
CA GLY A 181 26.87 12.37 12.50
C GLY A 181 27.83 12.27 11.31
N GLY A 182 27.48 12.90 10.17
CA GLY A 182 28.26 12.83 8.94
C GLY A 182 29.73 13.19 9.14
N VAL A 183 30.64 12.24 8.86
CA VAL A 183 32.11 12.42 9.06
C VAL A 183 32.72 13.48 8.15
N CYS A 184 32.05 13.77 7.03
CA CYS A 184 32.44 14.79 6.06
C CYS A 184 31.50 16.00 6.07
N ALA A 185 30.65 16.17 7.09
CA ALA A 185 29.60 17.19 7.13
C ALA A 185 30.11 18.62 6.94
N GLY A 186 31.36 18.95 7.37
CA GLY A 186 31.96 20.24 7.11
C GLY A 186 32.15 20.59 5.63
N MET A 187 32.07 19.59 4.73
CA MET A 187 32.11 19.81 3.29
C MET A 187 30.84 20.49 2.77
N ASN A 188 29.71 20.39 3.47
CA ASN A 188 28.46 21.01 3.09
C ASN A 188 28.55 22.55 3.06
N GLU A 189 29.39 23.15 3.90
CA GLU A 189 29.68 24.59 3.84
C GLU A 189 30.38 24.96 2.54
N VAL A 190 31.30 24.12 2.04
CA VAL A 190 32.00 24.33 0.76
C VAL A 190 31.06 24.09 -0.43
N ILE A 191 30.21 23.05 -0.34
CA ILE A 191 29.18 22.76 -1.38
C ILE A 191 28.22 23.95 -1.51
N ALA A 192 27.83 24.56 -0.40
CA ALA A 192 26.95 25.73 -0.37
C ALA A 192 27.53 26.97 -1.09
N MET A 193 28.85 26.98 -1.34
CA MET A 193 29.50 28.08 -2.09
C MET A 193 29.35 27.95 -3.62
N LEU A 194 28.94 26.81 -4.15
CA LEU A 194 28.80 26.60 -5.61
C LEU A 194 27.96 27.66 -6.33
N PRO A 195 26.79 28.11 -5.82
CA PRO A 195 26.00 29.15 -6.47
C PRO A 195 26.73 30.53 -6.60
N GLN A 196 27.78 30.75 -5.81
CA GLN A 196 28.59 31.96 -5.88
C GLN A 196 29.57 31.96 -7.09
N VAL A 197 29.93 30.76 -7.58
CA VAL A 197 30.89 30.56 -8.67
C VAL A 197 30.22 30.05 -9.96
N ILE A 198 29.10 29.38 -9.86
CA ILE A 198 28.28 28.87 -10.98
C ILE A 198 26.89 29.49 -10.86
N LYS A 199 26.57 30.44 -11.74
CA LYS A 199 25.33 31.21 -11.63
C LYS A 199 24.06 30.37 -11.72
N ASN A 200 24.03 29.36 -12.60
CA ASN A 200 22.90 28.42 -12.76
C ASN A 200 23.20 27.15 -11.97
N CYS A 201 23.19 27.26 -10.64
CA CYS A 201 23.48 26.16 -9.72
C CYS A 201 22.49 26.14 -8.57
N ALA A 202 22.06 24.94 -8.18
CA ALA A 202 21.20 24.72 -7.04
C ALA A 202 21.79 23.62 -6.12
N ILE A 203 21.57 23.78 -4.82
CA ILE A 203 22.04 22.84 -3.80
C ILE A 203 20.86 22.03 -3.27
N VAL A 204 21.05 20.73 -3.14
CA VAL A 204 20.07 19.80 -2.57
C VAL A 204 20.52 19.42 -1.16
N SER A 205 19.73 19.78 -0.16
CA SER A 205 20.06 19.51 1.24
C SER A 205 19.94 18.03 1.59
N SER A 206 20.89 17.54 2.39
CA SER A 206 20.88 16.21 2.97
C SER A 206 20.35 16.17 4.41
N LYS A 207 19.93 17.31 4.95
CA LYS A 207 19.43 17.40 6.33
C LYS A 207 18.30 16.43 6.60
N GLY A 208 18.39 15.70 7.71
CA GLY A 208 17.41 14.70 8.12
C GLY A 208 17.45 13.38 7.35
N LEU A 209 18.45 13.16 6.48
CA LEU A 209 18.57 11.92 5.73
C LEU A 209 19.37 10.86 6.48
N SER A 210 18.81 9.65 6.54
CA SER A 210 19.48 8.50 7.16
C SER A 210 20.73 8.08 6.39
N CYS A 211 21.72 7.55 7.12
CA CYS A 211 22.98 7.10 6.58
C CYS A 211 23.34 5.68 7.06
N ALA A 212 24.30 5.09 6.38
CA ALA A 212 24.91 3.83 6.79
C ALA A 212 25.69 3.98 8.12
N PRO A 213 26.02 2.88 8.82
CA PRO A 213 26.74 2.94 10.09
C PRO A 213 28.14 3.56 10.02
N ASP A 214 28.69 3.76 8.83
CA ASP A 214 29.98 4.42 8.61
C ASP A 214 29.88 5.96 8.66
N HIS A 215 28.66 6.51 8.72
CA HIS A 215 28.37 7.95 8.70
C HIS A 215 29.01 8.70 7.52
N LEU A 216 29.37 8.00 6.46
CA LEU A 216 29.95 8.50 5.23
C LEU A 216 28.98 8.36 4.05
N HIS A 217 28.31 7.23 3.96
CA HIS A 217 27.40 6.90 2.87
C HIS A 217 25.94 6.99 3.34
N PHE A 218 25.05 7.41 2.46
CA PHE A 218 23.61 7.28 2.73
C PHE A 218 23.21 5.80 2.68
N ASP A 219 22.24 5.42 3.49
CA ASP A 219 21.54 4.15 3.34
C ASP A 219 20.54 4.19 2.18
N ALA A 220 19.83 3.10 1.92
CA ALA A 220 18.87 3.04 0.83
C ALA A 220 17.72 4.06 0.99
N ALA A 221 17.26 4.30 2.22
CA ALA A 221 16.21 5.29 2.50
C ALA A 221 16.71 6.71 2.22
N GLY A 222 17.92 7.04 2.70
CA GLY A 222 18.57 8.33 2.44
C GLY A 222 18.76 8.59 0.96
N TYR A 223 19.25 7.62 0.17
CA TYR A 223 19.39 7.78 -1.28
C TYR A 223 18.05 7.99 -2.00
N ARG A 224 16.99 7.29 -1.59
CA ARG A 224 15.65 7.48 -2.17
C ARG A 224 15.14 8.90 -1.95
N VAL A 225 15.25 9.41 -0.73
CA VAL A 225 14.80 10.76 -0.41
C VAL A 225 15.69 11.81 -1.08
N LEU A 226 17.01 11.63 -1.05
CA LEU A 226 17.95 12.54 -1.73
C LEU A 226 17.63 12.64 -3.23
N GLY A 227 17.37 11.51 -3.88
CA GLY A 227 16.96 11.48 -5.29
C GLY A 227 15.67 12.25 -5.57
N ARG A 228 14.65 12.13 -4.71
CA ARG A 228 13.42 12.93 -4.80
C ARG A 228 13.68 14.42 -4.62
N ARG A 229 14.56 14.80 -3.70
CA ARG A 229 14.95 16.21 -3.50
C ARG A 229 15.68 16.79 -4.72
N TYR A 230 16.57 16.02 -5.36
CA TYR A 230 17.17 16.39 -6.63
C TYR A 230 16.11 16.62 -7.71
N ALA A 231 15.12 15.74 -7.80
CA ALA A 231 14.03 15.89 -8.78
C ALA A 231 13.15 17.10 -8.48
N ALA A 232 12.81 17.35 -7.21
CA ALA A 232 12.05 18.52 -6.80
C ALA A 232 12.76 19.81 -7.20
N GLN A 233 14.08 19.88 -6.99
CA GLN A 233 14.88 21.01 -7.40
C GLN A 233 14.94 21.18 -8.93
N ALA A 234 15.05 20.08 -9.68
CA ALA A 234 15.02 20.12 -11.14
C ALA A 234 13.65 20.58 -11.67
N LEU A 235 12.55 20.11 -11.10
CA LEU A 235 11.20 20.53 -11.44
C LEU A 235 11.00 22.03 -11.16
N HIS A 236 11.44 22.50 -9.99
CA HIS A 236 11.42 23.92 -9.64
C HIS A 236 12.17 24.78 -10.67
N LEU A 237 13.36 24.37 -11.09
CA LEU A 237 14.13 25.06 -12.13
C LEU A 237 13.46 25.03 -13.51
N MET A 238 12.56 24.07 -13.76
CA MET A 238 11.70 24.02 -14.95
C MET A 238 10.40 24.83 -14.80
N GLY A 239 10.20 25.52 -13.68
CA GLY A 239 8.97 26.25 -13.37
C GLY A 239 7.79 25.35 -12.98
N ILE A 240 8.06 24.09 -12.62
CA ILE A 240 7.07 23.13 -12.13
C ILE A 240 7.22 23.06 -10.62
N GLU A 241 6.32 23.72 -9.92
CA GLU A 241 6.27 23.62 -8.46
C GLU A 241 5.61 22.31 -8.07
N LEU A 242 6.32 21.48 -7.32
CA LEU A 242 5.68 20.40 -6.58
C LEU A 242 4.79 21.02 -5.50
N PRO A 243 3.58 20.47 -5.26
CA PRO A 243 2.73 20.99 -4.20
C PRO A 243 3.53 21.08 -2.91
N SER A 244 3.62 22.28 -2.34
CA SER A 244 4.18 22.42 -1.00
C SER A 244 3.31 21.63 -0.02
N PRO A 245 3.82 21.22 1.16
CA PRO A 245 2.97 20.67 2.21
C PRO A 245 1.73 21.53 2.47
N ASP A 246 1.82 22.84 2.30
CA ASP A 246 0.71 23.77 2.47
C ASP A 246 -0.28 23.77 1.29
N ASP A 247 0.16 23.38 0.08
CA ASP A 247 -0.71 23.24 -1.09
C ASP A 247 -1.49 21.92 -1.11
N VAL A 248 -1.06 20.92 -0.35
CA VAL A 248 -1.80 19.66 -0.18
C VAL A 248 -3.23 19.92 0.28
N TRP A 249 -3.44 20.92 1.17
CA TRP A 249 -4.76 21.29 1.68
C TRP A 249 -5.73 21.77 0.60
N LYS A 250 -5.24 22.43 -0.44
CA LYS A 250 -6.06 23.01 -1.52
C LYS A 250 -6.61 21.96 -2.49
N HIS A 251 -5.94 20.81 -2.60
CA HIS A 251 -6.22 19.81 -3.63
C HIS A 251 -6.56 18.43 -3.07
N THR A 252 -6.71 18.32 -1.75
CA THR A 252 -7.00 17.06 -1.07
C THR A 252 -8.11 17.23 -0.04
N VAL A 253 -8.73 16.11 0.32
CA VAL A 253 -9.69 16.03 1.42
C VAL A 253 -9.16 15.08 2.49
N ALA A 254 -9.51 15.32 3.76
CA ALA A 254 -9.17 14.39 4.84
C ALA A 254 -9.83 13.03 4.59
N ALA A 255 -9.12 11.94 4.88
CA ALA A 255 -9.69 10.60 4.75
C ALA A 255 -10.87 10.42 5.72
N PRO A 256 -11.98 9.79 5.29
CA PRO A 256 -13.16 9.59 6.15
C PRO A 256 -12.87 8.79 7.42
N THR A 257 -11.78 8.04 7.43
CA THR A 257 -11.34 7.20 8.55
C THR A 257 -10.41 7.91 9.53
N ASN A 258 -10.16 9.19 9.36
CA ASN A 258 -9.36 9.95 10.31
C ASN A 258 -10.08 10.10 11.66
N MET A 259 -9.30 10.14 12.73
CA MET A 259 -9.79 10.56 14.04
C MET A 259 -10.32 11.99 13.97
N HIS A 260 -11.35 12.29 14.77
CA HIS A 260 -11.89 13.64 14.83
C HIS A 260 -10.80 14.67 15.17
N GLY A 261 -10.68 15.69 14.34
CA GLY A 261 -9.65 16.73 14.48
C GLY A 261 -8.29 16.39 13.86
N SER A 262 -8.15 15.21 13.25
CA SER A 262 -6.95 14.84 12.49
C SER A 262 -7.10 15.18 11.01
N ASP A 263 -6.08 15.81 10.47
CA ASP A 263 -6.07 16.30 9.09
C ASP A 263 -5.49 15.29 8.08
N PHE A 264 -4.65 14.40 8.53
CA PHE A 264 -3.98 13.37 7.73
C PHE A 264 -4.35 11.95 8.23
N PRO A 265 -4.29 10.96 7.32
CA PRO A 265 -4.00 11.04 5.87
C PRO A 265 -5.06 11.83 5.09
N ARG A 266 -4.64 12.40 3.95
CA ARG A 266 -5.51 13.11 2.99
C ARG A 266 -5.52 12.40 1.66
N ILE A 267 -6.54 12.64 0.83
CA ILE A 267 -6.74 11.97 -0.46
C ILE A 267 -6.94 13.02 -1.54
N ASP A 268 -6.23 12.89 -2.67
CA ASP A 268 -6.43 13.74 -3.86
C ASP A 268 -7.47 13.16 -4.83
N LYS A 269 -7.79 13.93 -5.88
CA LYS A 269 -8.73 13.54 -6.94
C LYS A 269 -8.32 12.28 -7.73
N ASP A 270 -7.07 11.89 -7.67
CA ASP A 270 -6.51 10.73 -8.36
C ASP A 270 -6.35 9.52 -7.40
N ASN A 271 -7.03 9.56 -6.23
CA ASN A 271 -7.00 8.54 -5.18
C ASN A 271 -5.61 8.29 -4.55
N ARG A 272 -4.71 9.26 -4.61
CA ARG A 272 -3.42 9.17 -3.93
C ARG A 272 -3.58 9.61 -2.48
N ALA A 273 -3.04 8.83 -1.56
CA ALA A 273 -3.03 9.18 -0.14
C ALA A 273 -1.78 9.99 0.22
N TYR A 274 -1.97 11.00 1.03
CA TYR A 274 -0.92 11.85 1.59
C TYR A 274 -0.85 11.57 3.09
N PHE A 275 0.23 10.98 3.54
CA PHE A 275 0.52 10.75 4.95
C PHE A 275 1.42 11.84 5.48
N ARG A 276 1.17 12.30 6.70
CA ARG A 276 2.02 13.27 7.40
C ARG A 276 2.01 12.99 8.89
N CYS A 277 3.18 12.96 9.52
CA CYS A 277 3.35 12.68 10.94
C CYS A 277 4.50 13.51 11.51
N TYR A 278 4.32 14.08 12.69
CA TYR A 278 5.37 14.77 13.41
C TYR A 278 6.14 13.80 14.29
N ALA A 279 7.41 13.57 13.98
CA ALA A 279 8.25 12.62 14.70
C ALA A 279 9.76 12.98 14.53
N PRO A 280 10.22 14.09 15.14
CA PRO A 280 11.55 14.66 14.89
C PRO A 280 12.70 13.74 15.30
N ASP A 281 12.49 12.85 16.27
CA ASP A 281 13.53 11.96 16.82
C ASP A 281 13.58 10.58 16.12
N VAL A 282 12.67 10.31 15.18
CA VAL A 282 12.61 9.05 14.43
C VAL A 282 13.63 9.09 13.30
N LYS A 283 14.37 7.98 13.13
CA LYS A 283 15.41 7.88 12.10
C LYS A 283 14.85 7.46 10.73
N ARG A 284 13.79 6.66 10.73
CA ARG A 284 13.15 6.17 9.51
C ARG A 284 11.65 5.99 9.72
N LEU A 285 10.84 6.55 8.85
CA LEU A 285 9.39 6.38 8.89
C LEU A 285 8.88 5.94 7.52
N GLN A 286 8.00 4.93 7.50
CA GLN A 286 7.36 4.45 6.29
C GLN A 286 5.86 4.32 6.53
N ALA A 287 5.04 4.54 5.50
CA ALA A 287 3.65 4.12 5.46
C ALA A 287 3.56 2.76 4.74
N ASP A 288 3.06 1.73 5.42
CA ASP A 288 2.83 0.38 4.88
C ASP A 288 1.34 0.24 4.58
N VAL A 289 0.94 0.41 3.32
CA VAL A 289 -0.46 0.32 2.87
C VAL A 289 -0.66 -1.02 2.16
N CYS A 290 -1.44 -1.91 2.75
CA CYS A 290 -1.69 -3.26 2.23
C CYS A 290 -0.40 -4.04 1.85
N GLY A 291 0.68 -3.87 2.63
CA GLY A 291 1.98 -4.51 2.39
C GLY A 291 2.92 -3.75 1.46
N LYS A 292 2.47 -2.70 0.78
CA LYS A 292 3.33 -1.82 0.00
C LYS A 292 3.86 -0.69 0.89
N LYS A 293 5.19 -0.60 0.98
CA LYS A 293 5.88 0.36 1.82
C LYS A 293 6.26 1.61 1.05
N TYR A 294 5.90 2.77 1.58
CA TYR A 294 6.24 4.08 1.06
C TYR A 294 7.18 4.79 2.04
N GLU A 295 8.40 5.09 1.60
CA GLU A 295 9.36 5.85 2.41
C GLU A 295 8.89 7.28 2.60
N MET A 296 8.82 7.72 3.85
CA MET A 296 8.49 9.09 4.19
C MET A 296 9.78 9.94 4.22
N ALA A 297 9.64 11.21 3.92
CA ALA A 297 10.71 12.19 4.00
C ALA A 297 10.43 13.17 5.14
N MET A 298 11.47 13.45 5.96
CA MET A 298 11.38 14.44 7.02
C MET A 298 11.75 15.83 6.48
N ASP A 299 10.96 16.85 6.82
CA ASP A 299 11.30 18.24 6.57
C ASP A 299 12.17 18.83 7.70
N GLU A 300 12.60 20.08 7.56
CA GLU A 300 13.44 20.79 8.52
C GLU A 300 12.76 21.06 9.88
N HIS A 301 11.45 20.87 9.96
CA HIS A 301 10.64 21.07 11.17
C HIS A 301 10.29 19.77 11.87
N GLY A 302 10.77 18.60 11.39
CA GLY A 302 10.54 17.29 12.00
C GLY A 302 9.23 16.62 11.55
N TRP A 303 8.59 17.13 10.49
CA TRP A 303 7.43 16.47 9.88
C TRP A 303 7.85 15.50 8.80
N TRP A 304 7.37 14.29 8.93
CA TRP A 304 7.49 13.25 7.92
C TRP A 304 6.29 13.27 6.99
N SER A 305 6.53 13.14 5.69
CA SER A 305 5.45 13.11 4.69
C SER A 305 5.76 12.16 3.54
N VAL A 306 4.70 11.61 2.95
CA VAL A 306 4.77 10.82 1.71
C VAL A 306 3.44 10.88 0.98
N LYS A 307 3.50 10.82 -0.36
CA LYS A 307 2.37 10.59 -1.26
C LYS A 307 2.46 9.16 -1.83
N THR A 308 1.36 8.44 -1.84
CA THR A 308 1.29 7.09 -2.43
C THR A 308 1.09 7.14 -3.95
N ASP A 309 1.20 5.99 -4.61
CA ASP A 309 0.54 5.78 -5.89
C ASP A 309 -0.99 5.86 -5.72
N PRO A 310 -1.77 5.94 -6.83
CA PRO A 310 -3.21 5.80 -6.76
C PRO A 310 -3.60 4.51 -6.04
N LEU A 311 -4.44 4.62 -5.02
CA LEU A 311 -4.99 3.47 -4.31
C LEU A 311 -6.32 3.05 -4.95
N PRO A 312 -6.65 1.76 -4.96
CA PRO A 312 -7.99 1.32 -5.35
C PRO A 312 -9.07 1.96 -4.46
N VAL A 313 -10.27 2.11 -5.00
CA VAL A 313 -11.43 2.55 -4.23
C VAL A 313 -11.76 1.51 -3.15
N GLY A 314 -12.20 1.97 -1.99
CA GLY A 314 -12.58 1.12 -0.86
C GLY A 314 -11.71 1.30 0.38
N PHE A 315 -11.85 0.38 1.32
CA PHE A 315 -11.14 0.40 2.60
C PHE A 315 -9.82 -0.35 2.52
N HIS A 316 -8.74 0.28 3.00
CA HIS A 316 -7.41 -0.32 3.03
C HIS A 316 -6.81 -0.25 4.44
N TYR A 317 -6.26 -1.38 4.92
CA TYR A 317 -5.45 -1.38 6.14
C TYR A 317 -4.09 -0.77 5.89
N TYR A 318 -3.61 0.01 6.85
CA TYR A 318 -2.24 0.50 6.81
C TYR A 318 -1.60 0.57 8.20
N PHE A 319 -0.27 0.70 8.23
CA PHE A 319 0.54 0.90 9.43
C PHE A 319 1.60 1.97 9.17
N LEU A 320 2.08 2.58 10.23
CA LEU A 320 3.36 3.28 10.19
C LEU A 320 4.47 2.33 10.67
N LEU A 321 5.60 2.36 9.97
CA LEU A 321 6.81 1.64 10.38
C LEU A 321 7.80 2.66 10.93
N VAL A 322 7.88 2.74 12.24
CA VAL A 322 8.76 3.67 12.99
C VAL A 322 10.03 2.93 13.35
N ASP A 323 11.15 3.28 12.74
CA ASP A 323 12.44 2.59 12.90
C ASP A 323 12.33 1.06 12.76
N GLY A 324 11.43 0.61 11.88
CA GLY A 324 11.14 -0.80 11.62
C GLY A 324 10.02 -1.42 12.48
N PHE A 325 9.58 -0.76 13.55
CA PHE A 325 8.46 -1.22 14.36
C PHE A 325 7.12 -0.83 13.71
N ARG A 326 6.22 -1.80 13.61
CA ARG A 326 4.86 -1.58 13.10
C ARG A 326 3.97 -1.01 14.19
N VAL A 327 3.39 0.17 13.93
CA VAL A 327 2.50 0.88 14.85
C VAL A 327 1.23 1.34 14.11
N VAL A 328 0.15 1.56 14.86
CA VAL A 328 -1.03 2.24 14.34
C VAL A 328 -0.76 3.74 14.24
N ASP A 329 -1.34 4.39 13.23
CA ASP A 329 -1.29 5.84 13.10
C ASP A 329 -2.26 6.47 14.11
N PRO A 330 -1.80 7.32 15.04
CA PRO A 330 -2.69 7.98 16.01
C PRO A 330 -3.69 8.92 15.35
N SER A 331 -3.49 9.32 14.11
CA SER A 331 -4.40 10.19 13.36
C SER A 331 -5.56 9.42 12.70
N SER A 332 -5.52 8.09 12.67
CA SER A 332 -6.54 7.23 12.09
C SER A 332 -7.40 6.55 13.14
N CYS A 333 -8.68 6.35 12.85
CA CYS A 333 -9.46 5.34 13.56
C CYS A 333 -8.75 3.98 13.47
N THR A 334 -8.91 3.16 14.51
CA THR A 334 -8.33 1.82 14.54
C THR A 334 -9.40 0.76 14.30
N PHE A 335 -9.01 -0.27 13.59
CA PHE A 335 -9.86 -1.38 13.17
C PHE A 335 -9.19 -2.69 13.53
N PHE A 336 -9.93 -3.66 14.03
CA PHE A 336 -9.38 -5.00 14.18
C PHE A 336 -9.39 -5.69 12.81
N GLY A 337 -8.20 -6.07 12.34
CA GLY A 337 -8.02 -6.76 11.06
C GLY A 337 -6.60 -7.29 10.95
N CYS A 338 -6.37 -8.29 10.10
CA CYS A 338 -5.07 -8.95 9.99
C CYS A 338 -4.56 -9.48 11.35
N CYS A 339 -5.45 -10.00 12.20
CA CYS A 339 -5.19 -10.51 13.56
C CYS A 339 -4.63 -9.45 14.54
N ARG A 340 -4.88 -8.16 14.32
CA ARG A 340 -4.41 -7.07 15.19
C ARG A 340 -5.15 -5.77 14.95
N MET A 341 -4.94 -4.79 15.85
CA MET A 341 -5.38 -3.43 15.57
C MET A 341 -4.54 -2.84 14.42
N ALA A 342 -5.20 -2.24 13.46
CA ALA A 342 -4.62 -1.59 12.29
C ALA A 342 -5.24 -0.20 12.10
N SER A 343 -4.53 0.70 11.45
CA SER A 343 -5.12 1.92 10.90
C SER A 343 -5.85 1.60 9.60
N GLY A 344 -6.81 2.45 9.24
CA GLY A 344 -7.56 2.28 8.00
C GLY A 344 -7.62 3.57 7.18
N ILE A 345 -7.57 3.44 5.87
CA ILE A 345 -7.87 4.52 4.95
C ILE A 345 -8.99 4.12 4.01
N GLU A 346 -10.02 4.93 3.95
CA GLU A 346 -11.14 4.75 3.01
C GLU A 346 -10.93 5.65 1.80
N ILE A 347 -10.80 5.04 0.62
CA ILE A 347 -10.81 5.76 -0.67
C ILE A 347 -12.26 5.78 -1.17
N PRO A 348 -12.91 6.95 -1.23
CA PRO A 348 -14.33 7.04 -1.51
C PRO A 348 -14.73 6.52 -2.90
N GLU A 349 -15.81 5.73 -2.97
CA GLU A 349 -16.37 5.19 -4.22
C GLU A 349 -17.18 6.23 -5.05
N GLY A 350 -17.14 7.50 -4.68
CA GLY A 350 -17.99 8.49 -5.34
C GLY A 350 -19.48 8.27 -5.04
N ALA A 351 -20.37 8.63 -5.95
CA ALA A 351 -21.82 8.48 -5.76
C ALA A 351 -22.27 7.00 -5.66
N GLU A 352 -21.53 6.08 -6.26
CA GLU A 352 -21.84 4.64 -6.16
C GLU A 352 -21.76 4.11 -4.74
N GLY A 353 -20.95 4.76 -3.87
CA GLY A 353 -20.81 4.43 -2.46
C GLY A 353 -21.90 4.95 -1.53
N ASP A 354 -22.92 5.65 -2.04
CA ASP A 354 -23.98 6.23 -1.19
C ASP A 354 -24.76 5.17 -0.39
N TYR A 355 -24.80 3.93 -0.86
CA TYR A 355 -25.50 2.84 -0.16
C TYR A 355 -24.84 2.45 1.19
N TYR A 356 -23.55 2.70 1.39
CA TYR A 356 -22.85 2.40 2.65
C TYR A 356 -22.43 3.66 3.43
N ARG A 357 -22.75 4.85 2.95
CA ARG A 357 -22.51 6.11 3.69
C ARG A 357 -23.72 6.49 4.53
N PRO A 358 -23.52 7.24 5.61
CA PRO A 358 -24.63 7.79 6.37
C PRO A 358 -25.46 8.73 5.49
N GLN A 359 -26.75 8.46 5.37
CA GLN A 359 -27.74 9.28 4.67
C GLN A 359 -28.68 9.93 5.69
N GLN A 360 -29.46 10.93 5.27
CA GLN A 360 -30.49 11.56 6.11
C GLN A 360 -31.72 10.65 6.26
N VAL A 361 -31.54 9.51 6.88
CA VAL A 361 -32.61 8.54 7.20
C VAL A 361 -32.59 8.20 8.68
N SER A 362 -33.61 7.53 9.17
CA SER A 362 -33.58 7.00 10.54
C SER A 362 -32.55 5.89 10.66
N HIS A 363 -31.67 5.99 11.66
CA HIS A 363 -30.58 5.04 11.88
C HIS A 363 -30.91 4.03 12.97
N GLY A 364 -30.54 2.78 12.74
CA GLY A 364 -30.54 1.72 13.72
C GLY A 364 -29.38 1.85 14.73
N GLN A 365 -29.24 0.88 15.58
CA GLN A 365 -28.19 0.85 16.61
C GLN A 365 -27.38 -0.44 16.50
N VAL A 366 -26.06 -0.34 16.67
CA VAL A 366 -25.17 -1.49 16.86
C VAL A 366 -24.86 -1.61 18.34
N ARG A 367 -25.26 -2.72 18.95
CA ARG A 367 -25.17 -2.97 20.41
C ARG A 367 -24.12 -4.03 20.68
N SER A 368 -23.22 -3.76 21.61
CA SER A 368 -22.28 -4.75 22.13
C SER A 368 -22.97 -5.58 23.22
N CYS A 369 -22.99 -6.88 23.07
CA CYS A 369 -23.62 -7.81 24.00
C CYS A 369 -22.61 -8.84 24.48
N THR A 370 -22.47 -9.00 25.79
CA THR A 370 -21.65 -10.04 26.40
C THR A 370 -22.52 -11.21 26.80
N TYR A 371 -22.08 -12.43 26.51
CA TYR A 371 -22.75 -13.65 26.91
C TYR A 371 -21.73 -14.72 27.33
N TYR A 372 -22.18 -15.68 28.14
CA TYR A 372 -21.35 -16.82 28.47
C TYR A 372 -21.63 -17.98 27.50
N SER A 373 -20.56 -18.47 26.85
CA SER A 373 -20.63 -19.65 25.98
C SER A 373 -20.38 -20.93 26.80
N GLU A 374 -21.39 -21.77 26.90
CA GLU A 374 -21.24 -23.08 27.53
C GLU A 374 -20.36 -24.02 26.69
N ALA A 375 -20.40 -23.87 25.36
CA ALA A 375 -19.56 -24.66 24.46
C ALA A 375 -18.07 -24.38 24.65
N LYS A 376 -17.72 -23.11 24.88
CA LYS A 376 -16.32 -22.65 25.04
C LYS A 376 -15.90 -22.46 26.50
N LYS A 377 -16.84 -22.44 27.45
CA LYS A 377 -16.59 -22.15 28.89
C LYS A 377 -15.95 -20.80 29.11
N GLU A 378 -16.35 -19.79 28.34
CA GLU A 378 -15.81 -18.42 28.41
C GLU A 378 -16.88 -17.37 28.16
N PHE A 379 -16.61 -16.15 28.58
CA PHE A 379 -17.41 -14.99 28.18
C PHE A 379 -17.02 -14.55 26.77
N ARG A 380 -18.03 -14.37 25.93
CA ARG A 380 -17.90 -13.92 24.55
C ARG A 380 -18.66 -12.63 24.33
N ARG A 381 -18.32 -11.92 23.27
CA ARG A 381 -18.99 -10.70 22.84
C ARG A 381 -19.55 -10.88 21.44
N CYS A 382 -20.77 -10.42 21.21
CA CYS A 382 -21.33 -10.25 19.89
C CYS A 382 -21.82 -8.82 19.67
N MET A 383 -21.90 -8.39 18.42
CA MET A 383 -22.50 -7.12 18.02
C MET A 383 -23.87 -7.39 17.41
N VAL A 384 -24.88 -6.62 17.82
CA VAL A 384 -26.26 -6.77 17.33
C VAL A 384 -26.77 -5.46 16.78
N TYR A 385 -27.00 -5.42 15.46
CA TYR A 385 -27.72 -4.31 14.83
C TYR A 385 -29.22 -4.49 15.06
N THR A 386 -29.88 -3.42 15.52
CA THR A 386 -31.33 -3.31 15.65
C THR A 386 -31.81 -2.18 14.72
N PRO A 387 -32.87 -2.39 13.88
CA PRO A 387 -33.35 -1.36 12.96
C PRO A 387 -33.92 -0.15 13.71
N ALA A 388 -33.95 1.01 13.06
CA ALA A 388 -34.34 2.28 13.66
C ALA A 388 -35.70 2.25 14.39
N GLU A 389 -36.65 1.49 13.87
CA GLU A 389 -37.97 1.33 14.47
C GLU A 389 -38.02 0.38 15.68
N TYR A 390 -36.92 -0.28 16.04
CA TYR A 390 -36.90 -1.34 17.05
C TYR A 390 -37.48 -0.86 18.40
N GLU A 391 -37.03 0.27 18.91
CA GLU A 391 -37.51 0.78 20.22
C GLU A 391 -38.93 1.35 20.16
N SER A 392 -39.33 1.94 19.04
CA SER A 392 -40.66 2.53 18.91
C SER A 392 -41.79 1.49 18.69
N HIS A 393 -41.43 0.24 18.40
CA HIS A 393 -42.40 -0.84 18.18
C HIS A 393 -42.15 -2.02 19.14
N PRO A 394 -42.41 -1.89 20.45
CA PRO A 394 -42.01 -2.85 21.47
C PRO A 394 -42.68 -4.22 21.37
N LYS A 395 -43.78 -4.36 20.59
CA LYS A 395 -44.47 -5.63 20.37
C LYS A 395 -44.04 -6.33 19.07
N LYS A 396 -43.32 -5.63 18.18
CA LYS A 396 -42.89 -6.20 16.90
C LYS A 396 -41.71 -7.14 17.09
N ARG A 397 -41.76 -8.30 16.41
CA ARG A 397 -40.66 -9.27 16.33
C ARG A 397 -40.03 -9.21 14.95
N TYR A 398 -38.74 -9.46 14.89
CA TYR A 398 -37.92 -9.27 13.71
C TYR A 398 -37.25 -10.56 13.28
N PRO A 399 -37.10 -10.80 11.98
CA PRO A 399 -36.23 -11.87 11.49
C PRO A 399 -34.76 -11.53 11.81
N VAL A 400 -33.90 -12.55 11.75
CA VAL A 400 -32.50 -12.45 12.16
C VAL A 400 -31.57 -12.94 11.07
N LEU A 401 -30.58 -12.10 10.71
CA LEU A 401 -29.41 -12.47 9.92
C LEU A 401 -28.20 -12.63 10.85
N TYR A 402 -27.61 -13.81 10.89
CA TYR A 402 -26.30 -14.05 11.50
C TYR A 402 -25.24 -13.81 10.43
N LEU A 403 -24.38 -12.80 10.63
CA LEU A 403 -23.44 -12.29 9.61
C LEU A 403 -22.00 -12.41 10.09
N GLN A 404 -21.23 -13.29 9.46
CA GLN A 404 -19.92 -13.70 9.91
C GLN A 404 -18.78 -12.97 9.20
N HIS A 405 -17.75 -12.58 9.95
CA HIS A 405 -16.53 -11.96 9.46
C HIS A 405 -15.53 -12.99 8.91
N GLY A 406 -14.44 -12.53 8.28
CA GLY A 406 -13.37 -13.35 7.73
C GLY A 406 -12.24 -13.65 8.72
N MET A 407 -11.27 -14.44 8.27
CA MET A 407 -10.08 -14.77 9.06
C MET A 407 -9.29 -13.49 9.41
N GLY A 408 -8.89 -13.37 10.67
CA GLY A 408 -8.10 -12.25 11.15
C GLY A 408 -8.87 -10.97 11.46
N GLU A 409 -10.21 -11.05 11.45
CA GLU A 409 -11.13 -10.00 11.88
C GLU A 409 -11.90 -10.44 13.12
N ASP A 410 -12.79 -9.62 13.64
CA ASP A 410 -13.64 -9.93 14.80
C ASP A 410 -15.10 -9.52 14.58
N GLU A 411 -15.92 -9.65 15.60
CA GLU A 411 -17.35 -9.32 15.58
C GLU A 411 -17.64 -7.85 15.25
N THR A 412 -16.63 -6.96 15.26
CA THR A 412 -16.82 -5.54 14.94
C THR A 412 -16.66 -5.23 13.45
N GLY A 413 -15.99 -6.11 12.68
CA GLY A 413 -15.58 -5.86 11.30
C GLY A 413 -16.72 -5.41 10.38
N TRP A 414 -17.85 -6.11 10.39
CA TRP A 414 -19.00 -5.74 9.57
C TRP A 414 -19.61 -4.38 9.93
N SER A 415 -19.56 -3.98 11.21
CA SER A 415 -20.08 -2.68 11.65
C SER A 415 -19.09 -1.54 11.50
N THR A 416 -17.79 -1.80 11.45
CA THR A 416 -16.73 -0.80 11.28
C THR A 416 -16.26 -0.72 9.83
N GLN A 417 -15.41 -1.62 9.37
CA GLN A 417 -14.93 -1.64 7.97
C GLN A 417 -16.06 -1.95 6.97
N GLY A 418 -17.02 -2.78 7.35
CA GLY A 418 -18.14 -3.20 6.48
C GLY A 418 -19.24 -2.16 6.31
N TYR A 419 -19.35 -1.17 7.20
CA TYR A 419 -20.46 -0.20 7.23
C TYR A 419 -21.85 -0.83 7.10
N MET A 420 -22.00 -2.07 7.56
CA MET A 420 -23.23 -2.87 7.45
C MET A 420 -24.46 -2.12 7.97
N HIS A 421 -24.35 -1.40 9.09
CA HIS A 421 -25.45 -0.67 9.68
C HIS A 421 -25.97 0.45 8.76
N TYR A 422 -25.11 1.18 8.05
CA TYR A 422 -25.54 2.17 7.06
C TYR A 422 -26.15 1.50 5.83
N ILE A 423 -25.62 0.37 5.38
CA ILE A 423 -26.20 -0.42 4.28
C ILE A 423 -27.64 -0.83 4.64
N MET A 424 -27.84 -1.35 5.86
CA MET A 424 -29.15 -1.75 6.35
C MET A 424 -30.10 -0.55 6.45
N ASP A 425 -29.68 0.55 7.10
CA ASP A 425 -30.50 1.73 7.28
C ASP A 425 -30.98 2.32 5.95
N ASN A 426 -30.08 2.47 4.97
CA ASN A 426 -30.38 3.02 3.66
C ASN A 426 -31.32 2.12 2.86
N LEU A 427 -31.14 0.80 2.90
CA LEU A 427 -31.99 -0.15 2.21
C LEU A 427 -33.37 -0.30 2.87
N ILE A 428 -33.45 -0.26 4.20
CA ILE A 428 -34.73 -0.27 4.95
C ILE A 428 -35.50 1.02 4.66
N ALA A 429 -34.88 2.18 4.73
CA ALA A 429 -35.51 3.47 4.47
C ALA A 429 -36.08 3.59 3.06
N THR A 430 -35.45 2.95 2.09
CA THR A 430 -35.94 2.89 0.69
C THR A 430 -36.91 1.75 0.41
N GLY A 431 -37.32 0.97 1.43
CA GLY A 431 -38.22 -0.16 1.29
C GLY A 431 -37.66 -1.37 0.53
N LYS A 432 -36.36 -1.38 0.24
CA LYS A 432 -35.68 -2.46 -0.48
C LYS A 432 -35.40 -3.68 0.41
N CYS A 433 -35.26 -3.46 1.71
CA CYS A 433 -34.92 -4.49 2.69
C CYS A 433 -35.97 -4.54 3.82
N VAL A 434 -36.31 -5.74 4.27
CA VAL A 434 -37.18 -5.96 5.44
C VAL A 434 -36.40 -5.55 6.70
N PRO A 435 -36.99 -4.77 7.63
CA PRO A 435 -36.34 -4.53 8.93
C PRO A 435 -36.04 -5.84 9.65
N MET A 436 -34.77 -6.05 10.01
CA MET A 436 -34.27 -7.27 10.63
C MET A 436 -33.20 -6.95 11.68
N LEU A 437 -32.91 -7.91 12.56
CA LEU A 437 -31.71 -7.90 13.39
C LEU A 437 -30.54 -8.46 12.58
N VAL A 438 -29.34 -7.91 12.77
CA VAL A 438 -28.11 -8.51 12.25
C VAL A 438 -27.18 -8.80 13.43
N VAL A 439 -26.80 -10.06 13.57
CA VAL A 439 -25.96 -10.54 14.69
C VAL A 439 -24.60 -10.93 14.14
N MET A 440 -23.55 -10.38 14.71
CA MET A 440 -22.16 -10.61 14.36
C MET A 440 -21.43 -11.11 15.60
N ASP A 441 -20.90 -12.32 15.54
CA ASP A 441 -20.11 -12.92 16.64
C ASP A 441 -18.67 -13.12 16.19
N SER A 442 -17.73 -13.24 17.12
CA SER A 442 -16.36 -13.59 16.77
C SER A 442 -16.31 -15.03 16.24
N GLY A 443 -15.80 -15.19 15.03
CA GLY A 443 -15.55 -16.50 14.43
C GLY A 443 -14.29 -17.17 14.98
N ASP A 444 -13.46 -16.43 15.72
CA ASP A 444 -12.29 -16.95 16.40
C ASP A 444 -12.70 -17.64 17.69
N VAL A 445 -12.85 -18.95 17.62
CA VAL A 445 -13.22 -19.78 18.76
C VAL A 445 -12.03 -20.43 19.48
N GLU A 446 -10.85 -20.32 18.90
CA GLU A 446 -9.56 -20.72 19.48
C GLU A 446 -8.51 -19.64 19.25
N THR A 447 -7.54 -19.52 20.17
CA THR A 447 -6.43 -18.56 20.12
C THR A 447 -5.68 -18.62 18.78
N PRO A 448 -5.04 -17.51 18.35
CA PRO A 448 -4.71 -17.24 16.96
C PRO A 448 -4.10 -18.44 16.24
N PHE A 449 -4.65 -18.72 15.06
CA PHE A 449 -4.22 -19.79 14.18
C PHE A 449 -2.72 -19.68 13.84
N VAL A 450 -1.92 -20.39 14.63
CA VAL A 450 -0.58 -20.78 14.23
C VAL A 450 -0.70 -22.26 13.84
N PRO A 451 -0.53 -22.62 12.56
CA PRO A 451 -0.52 -24.03 12.17
C PRO A 451 0.47 -24.79 13.03
N ARG A 452 0.02 -25.82 13.73
CA ARG A 452 0.93 -26.64 14.55
C ARG A 452 1.92 -27.36 13.63
N PRO A 453 3.23 -27.33 13.92
CA PRO A 453 4.19 -28.02 13.08
C PRO A 453 3.82 -29.49 12.86
N GLY A 454 3.75 -29.94 11.62
CA GLY A 454 3.49 -31.33 11.25
C GLY A 454 2.03 -31.75 11.21
N LYS A 455 1.06 -30.83 11.32
CA LYS A 455 -0.37 -31.10 11.11
C LYS A 455 -0.82 -30.64 9.73
N ASP A 456 -1.80 -31.36 9.16
CA ASP A 456 -2.43 -30.90 7.90
C ASP A 456 -3.23 -29.63 8.16
N VAL A 457 -2.93 -28.60 7.38
CA VAL A 457 -3.56 -27.28 7.52
C VAL A 457 -5.09 -27.34 7.28
N ASN A 458 -5.55 -28.28 6.45
CA ASN A 458 -6.97 -28.42 6.13
C ASN A 458 -7.72 -29.18 7.23
N GLU A 459 -7.09 -30.17 7.87
CA GLU A 459 -7.66 -30.87 9.04
C GLU A 459 -7.80 -29.87 10.22
N GLU A 460 -6.81 -29.04 10.47
CA GLU A 460 -6.90 -28.03 11.53
C GLU A 460 -7.96 -26.97 11.22
N ARG A 461 -8.09 -26.52 9.97
CA ARG A 461 -9.17 -25.62 9.55
C ARG A 461 -10.56 -26.24 9.73
N ALA A 462 -10.71 -27.51 9.49
CA ALA A 462 -11.97 -28.23 9.73
C ALA A 462 -12.37 -28.28 11.23
N LEU A 463 -11.38 -28.40 12.12
CA LEU A 463 -11.59 -28.37 13.58
C LEU A 463 -12.04 -26.97 14.09
N TYR A 464 -11.49 -25.90 13.54
CA TYR A 464 -11.90 -24.54 13.92
C TYR A 464 -13.36 -24.25 13.56
N GLY A 465 -13.82 -24.69 12.38
CA GLY A 465 -15.20 -24.53 11.96
C GLY A 465 -16.20 -25.31 12.83
N ALA A 466 -15.83 -26.50 13.29
CA ALA A 466 -16.69 -27.34 14.12
C ALA A 466 -16.97 -26.72 15.50
N SER A 467 -15.97 -26.09 16.13
CA SER A 467 -16.16 -25.40 17.42
C SER A 467 -17.09 -24.20 17.31
N PHE A 468 -17.03 -23.47 16.22
CA PHE A 468 -17.91 -22.32 15.98
C PHE A 468 -19.38 -22.76 15.79
N TYR A 469 -19.62 -23.88 15.12
CA TYR A 469 -20.94 -24.49 14.98
C TYR A 469 -21.65 -24.65 16.32
N ASP A 470 -20.94 -25.20 17.33
CA ASP A 470 -21.52 -25.38 18.67
C ASP A 470 -21.86 -24.07 19.35
N VAL A 471 -20.97 -23.06 19.24
CA VAL A 471 -21.23 -21.73 19.80
C VAL A 471 -22.48 -21.09 19.19
N ILE A 472 -22.60 -21.10 17.85
CA ILE A 472 -23.76 -20.52 17.18
C ILE A 472 -25.06 -21.22 17.59
N LEU A 473 -25.12 -22.54 17.54
CA LEU A 473 -26.36 -23.26 17.70
C LEU A 473 -26.80 -23.45 19.17
N LYS A 474 -25.82 -23.65 20.06
CA LYS A 474 -26.12 -23.97 21.47
C LYS A 474 -26.14 -22.72 22.36
N ASP A 475 -25.37 -21.70 22.02
CA ASP A 475 -25.19 -20.55 22.90
C ASP A 475 -25.74 -19.24 22.28
N LEU A 476 -25.28 -18.85 21.11
CA LEU A 476 -25.60 -17.53 20.53
C LEU A 476 -27.07 -17.42 20.11
N ILE A 477 -27.58 -18.34 19.29
CA ILE A 477 -28.98 -18.30 18.84
C ILE A 477 -29.94 -18.30 20.02
N PRO A 478 -29.84 -19.22 21.01
CA PRO A 478 -30.71 -19.21 22.20
C PRO A 478 -30.58 -17.93 23.02
N MET A 479 -29.38 -17.35 23.13
CA MET A 479 -29.18 -16.08 23.84
C MET A 479 -29.88 -14.93 23.12
N ILE A 480 -29.71 -14.79 21.81
CA ILE A 480 -30.36 -13.76 20.98
C ILE A 480 -31.87 -13.88 21.06
N ASP A 481 -32.43 -15.09 20.94
CA ASP A 481 -33.88 -15.32 20.99
C ASP A 481 -34.49 -15.00 22.36
N ARG A 482 -33.73 -15.14 23.45
CA ARG A 482 -34.15 -14.72 24.81
C ARG A 482 -34.05 -13.22 25.04
N THR A 483 -33.03 -12.57 24.44
CA THR A 483 -32.67 -11.18 24.75
C THR A 483 -33.37 -10.19 23.84
N PHE A 484 -33.58 -10.55 22.58
CA PHE A 484 -34.15 -9.68 21.57
C PHE A 484 -35.52 -10.19 21.08
N ARG A 485 -36.27 -9.29 20.48
CA ARG A 485 -37.58 -9.60 19.90
C ARG A 485 -37.42 -10.25 18.53
N THR A 486 -37.09 -11.53 18.53
CA THR A 486 -36.86 -12.32 17.32
C THR A 486 -38.10 -13.09 16.90
N LYS A 487 -38.21 -13.37 15.60
CA LYS A 487 -39.00 -14.48 15.06
C LYS A 487 -38.11 -15.71 15.04
N THR A 488 -38.48 -16.77 15.76
CA THR A 488 -37.56 -17.87 16.10
C THR A 488 -37.60 -19.06 15.13
N ASP A 489 -38.52 -19.04 14.19
CA ASP A 489 -38.65 -20.10 13.22
C ASP A 489 -37.61 -19.97 12.07
N ARG A 490 -37.42 -21.06 11.30
CA ARG A 490 -36.45 -21.15 10.23
C ARG A 490 -36.72 -20.17 9.08
N GLU A 491 -37.99 -19.84 8.82
CA GLU A 491 -38.38 -18.94 7.72
C GLU A 491 -37.96 -17.50 7.98
N HIS A 492 -37.58 -17.20 9.22
CA HIS A 492 -37.12 -15.88 9.65
C HIS A 492 -35.68 -15.88 10.16
N ARG A 493 -34.89 -16.91 9.75
CA ARG A 493 -33.48 -16.99 10.12
C ARG A 493 -32.60 -17.17 8.90
N ALA A 494 -31.62 -16.27 8.77
CA ALA A 494 -30.60 -16.28 7.73
C ALA A 494 -29.21 -16.40 8.35
N MET A 495 -28.28 -16.96 7.60
CA MET A 495 -26.86 -16.93 7.93
C MET A 495 -26.03 -16.61 6.69
N ALA A 496 -25.07 -15.71 6.82
CA ALA A 496 -24.14 -15.35 5.76
C ALA A 496 -22.76 -15.00 6.34
N GLY A 497 -21.74 -15.03 5.49
CA GLY A 497 -20.41 -14.64 5.91
C GLY A 497 -19.47 -14.40 4.75
N LEU A 498 -18.39 -13.68 5.03
CA LEU A 498 -17.32 -13.41 4.09
C LEU A 498 -16.12 -14.33 4.34
N SER A 499 -15.41 -14.73 3.29
CA SER A 499 -14.17 -15.49 3.36
C SER A 499 -14.29 -16.72 4.28
N TRP A 500 -13.52 -16.79 5.36
CA TRP A 500 -13.64 -17.84 6.38
C TRP A 500 -15.04 -17.90 7.02
N GLY A 501 -15.68 -16.74 7.25
CA GLY A 501 -17.06 -16.68 7.73
C GLY A 501 -18.07 -17.25 6.73
N GLY A 502 -17.80 -17.21 5.43
CA GLY A 502 -18.57 -17.92 4.43
C GLY A 502 -18.46 -19.44 4.58
N HIS A 503 -17.25 -19.95 4.86
CA HIS A 503 -17.01 -21.34 5.17
C HIS A 503 -17.75 -21.77 6.46
N GLN A 504 -17.62 -21.00 7.54
CA GLN A 504 -18.34 -21.22 8.80
C GLN A 504 -19.86 -21.21 8.62
N THR A 505 -20.36 -20.30 7.76
CA THR A 505 -21.79 -20.24 7.40
C THR A 505 -22.26 -21.55 6.77
N PHE A 506 -21.51 -22.07 5.81
CA PHE A 506 -21.90 -23.32 5.14
C PHE A 506 -21.80 -24.52 6.07
N GLN A 507 -20.76 -24.62 6.88
CA GLN A 507 -20.61 -25.67 7.89
C GLN A 507 -21.73 -25.64 8.95
N THR A 508 -22.27 -24.46 9.26
CA THR A 508 -23.33 -24.29 10.25
C THR A 508 -24.72 -24.48 9.65
N ALA A 509 -25.01 -23.79 8.54
CA ALA A 509 -26.37 -23.69 8.03
C ALA A 509 -26.78 -24.87 7.13
N LEU A 510 -25.86 -25.41 6.31
CA LEU A 510 -26.22 -26.53 5.40
C LEU A 510 -26.61 -27.83 6.12
N PRO A 511 -25.94 -28.26 7.19
CA PRO A 511 -26.43 -29.41 7.97
C PRO A 511 -27.73 -29.12 8.75
N ARG A 512 -28.11 -27.87 8.90
CA ARG A 512 -29.24 -27.42 9.73
C ARG A 512 -30.29 -26.62 8.94
N LEU A 513 -30.73 -27.23 7.80
CA LEU A 513 -31.84 -26.66 7.02
C LEU A 513 -33.20 -26.70 7.76
N ASP A 514 -33.24 -27.28 8.95
CA ASP A 514 -34.33 -27.16 9.91
C ASP A 514 -34.33 -25.83 10.68
N MET A 515 -33.21 -25.09 10.65
CA MET A 515 -33.03 -23.84 11.38
C MET A 515 -32.84 -22.62 10.46
N PHE A 516 -32.38 -22.81 9.23
CA PHE A 516 -32.05 -21.72 8.30
C PHE A 516 -32.74 -21.91 6.94
N SER A 517 -33.31 -20.82 6.40
CA SER A 517 -33.94 -20.81 5.06
C SER A 517 -33.20 -19.90 4.06
N TYR A 518 -32.27 -19.06 4.51
CA TYR A 518 -31.50 -18.14 3.69
C TYR A 518 -30.03 -18.28 4.03
N ILE A 519 -29.19 -18.50 3.02
CA ILE A 519 -27.78 -18.81 3.20
C ILE A 519 -26.95 -17.99 2.21
N GLY A 520 -25.88 -17.33 2.69
CA GLY A 520 -24.99 -16.51 1.85
C GLY A 520 -23.52 -16.78 2.11
N GLY A 521 -22.72 -16.93 1.04
CA GLY A 521 -21.28 -16.99 1.10
C GLY A 521 -20.65 -15.96 0.17
N VAL A 522 -19.76 -15.12 0.72
CA VAL A 522 -19.07 -14.10 -0.06
C VAL A 522 -17.57 -14.35 0.00
N SER A 523 -16.91 -14.39 -1.16
CA SER A 523 -15.46 -14.66 -1.29
C SER A 523 -15.03 -15.90 -0.53
N GLY A 524 -15.89 -16.90 -0.45
CA GLY A 524 -15.71 -18.11 0.36
C GLY A 524 -16.93 -19.02 0.28
N GLY A 525 -16.90 -20.10 1.06
CA GLY A 525 -17.97 -21.09 1.09
C GLY A 525 -17.39 -22.50 1.17
N VAL A 526 -17.63 -23.32 0.18
CA VAL A 526 -17.12 -24.69 0.10
C VAL A 526 -15.76 -24.70 -0.58
N PHE A 527 -14.68 -24.70 0.19
CA PHE A 527 -13.31 -24.77 -0.33
C PHE A 527 -12.90 -26.22 -0.57
N GLY A 528 -12.64 -26.58 -1.84
CA GLY A 528 -12.07 -27.88 -2.21
C GLY A 528 -12.92 -29.10 -1.85
N LEU A 529 -14.21 -28.91 -1.52
CA LEU A 529 -15.13 -29.99 -1.20
C LEU A 529 -15.86 -30.47 -2.46
N ASP A 530 -16.12 -31.76 -2.52
CA ASP A 530 -17.01 -32.36 -3.51
C ASP A 530 -18.47 -31.95 -3.22
N VAL A 531 -19.07 -31.17 -4.12
CA VAL A 531 -20.45 -30.68 -3.95
C VAL A 531 -21.50 -31.77 -3.94
N GLU A 532 -21.20 -32.97 -4.46
CA GLU A 532 -22.14 -34.09 -4.47
C GLU A 532 -22.24 -34.79 -3.10
N THR A 533 -21.13 -34.80 -2.36
CA THR A 533 -21.02 -35.57 -1.12
C THR A 533 -20.88 -34.71 0.14
N CYS A 534 -20.51 -33.44 0.00
CA CYS A 534 -20.30 -32.57 1.16
C CYS A 534 -21.59 -32.40 2.00
N PHE A 535 -21.40 -32.17 3.29
CA PHE A 535 -22.49 -31.96 4.26
C PHE A 535 -23.55 -33.05 4.19
N ASP A 536 -23.12 -34.32 4.22
CA ASP A 536 -23.97 -35.51 4.11
C ASP A 536 -24.84 -35.52 2.83
N GLY A 537 -24.30 -35.00 1.72
CA GLY A 537 -24.99 -34.98 0.44
C GLY A 537 -26.18 -34.01 0.41
N VAL A 538 -26.08 -32.88 1.11
CA VAL A 538 -27.17 -31.89 1.22
C VAL A 538 -27.68 -31.39 -0.14
N PHE A 539 -26.83 -31.38 -1.16
CA PHE A 539 -27.16 -30.99 -2.53
C PHE A 539 -27.58 -32.15 -3.44
N ALA A 540 -27.52 -33.39 -2.98
CA ALA A 540 -27.84 -34.56 -3.80
C ALA A 540 -29.31 -34.59 -4.28
N ASP A 541 -30.23 -34.00 -3.52
CA ASP A 541 -31.64 -33.83 -3.91
C ASP A 541 -31.96 -32.36 -4.05
N ALA A 542 -31.74 -31.81 -5.26
CA ALA A 542 -31.99 -30.43 -5.58
C ALA A 542 -33.45 -30.01 -5.33
N GLY A 543 -34.43 -30.89 -5.59
CA GLY A 543 -35.84 -30.58 -5.34
C GLY A 543 -36.13 -30.37 -3.85
N LYS A 544 -35.58 -31.20 -3.00
CA LYS A 544 -35.69 -31.08 -1.55
C LYS A 544 -34.93 -29.86 -1.03
N PHE A 545 -33.72 -29.61 -1.53
CA PHE A 545 -32.91 -28.46 -1.15
C PHE A 545 -33.61 -27.13 -1.51
N ASN A 546 -34.05 -26.97 -2.79
CA ASN A 546 -34.69 -25.78 -3.28
C ASN A 546 -36.03 -25.47 -2.61
N LYS A 547 -36.71 -26.49 -2.05
CA LYS A 547 -37.92 -26.29 -1.22
C LYS A 547 -37.59 -25.77 0.19
N LYS A 548 -36.42 -26.12 0.70
CA LYS A 548 -35.99 -25.72 2.05
C LYS A 548 -35.24 -24.42 2.08
N VAL A 549 -34.39 -24.15 1.09
CA VAL A 549 -33.60 -22.93 1.02
C VAL A 549 -34.24 -21.95 0.06
N HIS A 550 -34.83 -20.89 0.58
CA HIS A 550 -35.51 -19.87 -0.21
C HIS A 550 -34.55 -19.01 -1.01
N TYR A 551 -33.33 -18.79 -0.47
CA TYR A 551 -32.31 -18.01 -1.15
C TYR A 551 -30.92 -18.49 -0.76
N LEU A 552 -30.21 -19.06 -1.71
CA LEU A 552 -28.78 -19.34 -1.63
C LEU A 552 -28.05 -18.31 -2.48
N PHE A 553 -27.14 -17.57 -1.87
CA PHE A 553 -26.38 -16.51 -2.53
C PHE A 553 -24.89 -16.78 -2.45
N LEU A 554 -24.20 -16.58 -3.57
CA LEU A 554 -22.74 -16.58 -3.65
C LEU A 554 -22.26 -15.31 -4.35
N GLY A 555 -21.23 -14.67 -3.79
CA GLY A 555 -20.65 -13.47 -4.36
C GLY A 555 -19.13 -13.44 -4.23
N CYS A 556 -18.46 -12.73 -5.14
CA CYS A 556 -17.01 -12.49 -5.09
C CYS A 556 -16.65 -11.25 -5.91
N GLY A 557 -15.37 -10.84 -5.83
CA GLY A 557 -14.81 -9.84 -6.74
C GLY A 557 -14.36 -10.47 -8.05
N THR A 558 -14.35 -9.70 -9.14
CA THR A 558 -13.84 -10.19 -10.44
C THR A 558 -12.34 -10.46 -10.41
N ASP A 559 -11.61 -9.80 -9.53
CA ASP A 559 -10.15 -9.94 -9.38
C ASP A 559 -9.77 -11.04 -8.37
N GLU A 560 -10.76 -11.75 -7.82
CA GLU A 560 -10.55 -12.89 -6.93
C GLU A 560 -10.42 -14.21 -7.70
N GLN A 561 -9.54 -15.09 -7.18
CA GLN A 561 -9.39 -16.46 -7.67
C GLN A 561 -9.69 -17.48 -6.57
N MET A 562 -10.83 -17.33 -5.90
CA MET A 562 -11.25 -18.16 -4.78
C MET A 562 -12.16 -19.34 -5.18
N GLY A 563 -12.39 -19.55 -6.48
CA GLY A 563 -13.22 -20.67 -6.96
C GLY A 563 -14.73 -20.48 -6.81
N THR A 564 -15.22 -19.31 -6.41
CA THR A 564 -16.66 -19.05 -6.17
C THR A 564 -17.50 -19.27 -7.44
N LYS A 565 -17.01 -18.82 -8.58
CA LYS A 565 -17.72 -19.01 -9.87
C LYS A 565 -17.86 -20.48 -10.25
N GLN A 566 -16.77 -21.25 -10.09
CA GLN A 566 -16.76 -22.70 -10.35
C GLN A 566 -17.71 -23.43 -9.41
N LEU A 567 -17.79 -23.02 -8.14
CA LEU A 567 -18.76 -23.55 -7.18
C LEU A 567 -20.20 -23.29 -7.64
N VAL A 568 -20.52 -22.08 -8.07
CA VAL A 568 -21.85 -21.72 -8.61
C VAL A 568 -22.21 -22.59 -9.81
N GLU A 569 -21.27 -22.77 -10.74
CA GLU A 569 -21.47 -23.62 -11.93
C GLU A 569 -21.73 -25.08 -11.53
N SER A 570 -21.02 -25.61 -10.56
CA SER A 570 -21.19 -26.97 -10.05
C SER A 570 -22.55 -27.15 -9.37
N LEU A 571 -22.97 -26.21 -8.53
CA LEU A 571 -24.29 -26.22 -7.89
C LEU A 571 -25.44 -26.14 -8.91
N ARG A 572 -25.30 -25.28 -9.92
CA ARG A 572 -26.31 -25.17 -11.01
C ARG A 572 -26.42 -26.44 -11.84
N LYS A 573 -25.31 -27.15 -12.09
CA LYS A 573 -25.31 -28.46 -12.78
C LYS A 573 -26.11 -29.51 -11.99
N LEU A 574 -26.10 -29.45 -10.66
CA LEU A 574 -26.91 -30.30 -9.80
C LEU A 574 -28.38 -29.86 -9.72
N GLY A 575 -28.75 -28.74 -10.34
CA GLY A 575 -30.12 -28.20 -10.30
C GLY A 575 -30.41 -27.34 -9.06
N ILE A 576 -29.39 -26.92 -8.31
CA ILE A 576 -29.52 -26.04 -7.15
C ILE A 576 -29.79 -24.60 -7.60
N ASN A 577 -30.82 -23.96 -7.03
CA ASN A 577 -31.11 -22.55 -7.22
C ASN A 577 -30.11 -21.70 -6.46
N VAL A 578 -29.13 -21.13 -7.15
CA VAL A 578 -28.11 -20.26 -6.57
C VAL A 578 -28.05 -18.93 -7.29
N ALA A 579 -28.21 -17.84 -6.53
CA ALA A 579 -27.99 -16.48 -6.98
C ALA A 579 -26.48 -16.19 -6.93
N TYR A 580 -25.99 -15.45 -7.92
CA TYR A 580 -24.58 -15.14 -8.04
C TYR A 580 -24.38 -13.67 -8.40
N TYR A 581 -23.43 -13.03 -7.73
CA TYR A 581 -23.02 -11.65 -7.97
C TYR A 581 -21.50 -11.53 -8.07
N GLU A 582 -21.00 -10.80 -9.08
CA GLU A 582 -19.61 -10.43 -9.24
C GLU A 582 -19.44 -8.91 -9.02
N SER A 583 -18.66 -8.53 -8.02
CA SER A 583 -18.24 -7.16 -7.79
C SER A 583 -17.14 -6.79 -8.78
N GLN A 584 -17.44 -5.90 -9.72
CA GLN A 584 -16.53 -5.54 -10.80
C GLN A 584 -15.33 -4.73 -10.30
N GLY A 585 -14.12 -5.12 -10.76
CA GLY A 585 -12.86 -4.44 -10.48
C GLY A 585 -12.43 -4.46 -9.01
N THR A 586 -12.88 -5.46 -8.26
CA THR A 586 -12.53 -5.62 -6.84
C THR A 586 -12.02 -7.03 -6.54
N GLY A 587 -11.17 -7.13 -5.51
CA GLY A 587 -10.56 -8.36 -5.05
C GLY A 587 -11.15 -8.85 -3.72
N HIS A 588 -10.33 -9.55 -2.94
CA HIS A 588 -10.67 -10.06 -1.61
C HIS A 588 -10.62 -8.95 -0.56
N GLU A 589 -11.63 -8.08 -0.55
CA GLU A 589 -11.61 -6.81 0.17
C GLU A 589 -13.00 -6.34 0.60
N TRP A 590 -13.04 -5.36 1.51
CA TRP A 590 -14.28 -4.84 2.09
C TRP A 590 -15.25 -4.25 1.07
N LEU A 591 -14.78 -3.65 -0.02
CA LEU A 591 -15.67 -3.12 -1.05
C LEU A 591 -16.46 -4.24 -1.75
N THR A 592 -15.82 -5.36 -2.07
CA THR A 592 -16.49 -6.58 -2.56
C THR A 592 -17.59 -7.02 -1.61
N TRP A 593 -17.28 -7.11 -0.33
CA TRP A 593 -18.21 -7.64 0.68
C TRP A 593 -19.38 -6.70 0.96
N ARG A 594 -19.16 -5.39 0.98
CA ARG A 594 -20.23 -4.37 1.07
C ARG A 594 -21.20 -4.46 -0.12
N ARG A 595 -20.67 -4.56 -1.34
CA ARG A 595 -21.49 -4.70 -2.55
C ARG A 595 -22.27 -6.00 -2.54
N CYS A 596 -21.65 -7.11 -2.15
CA CYS A 596 -22.35 -8.39 -1.98
C CYS A 596 -23.45 -8.33 -0.92
N LEU A 597 -23.22 -7.69 0.23
CA LEU A 597 -24.24 -7.51 1.26
C LEU A 597 -25.43 -6.70 0.74
N LYS A 598 -25.15 -5.61 0.02
CA LYS A 598 -26.18 -4.77 -0.64
C LYS A 598 -27.06 -5.59 -1.59
N GLU A 599 -26.50 -6.54 -2.32
CA GLU A 599 -27.24 -7.42 -3.25
C GLU A 599 -27.95 -8.57 -2.51
N PHE A 600 -27.43 -9.04 -1.40
CA PHE A 600 -27.96 -10.18 -0.65
C PHE A 600 -29.20 -9.82 0.19
N VAL A 601 -29.11 -8.80 1.05
CA VAL A 601 -30.14 -8.52 2.06
C VAL A 601 -31.51 -8.13 1.50
N PRO A 602 -31.65 -7.52 0.29
CA PRO A 602 -32.97 -7.26 -0.31
C PRO A 602 -33.81 -8.50 -0.58
N HIS A 603 -33.23 -9.67 -0.64
CA HIS A 603 -33.91 -10.93 -0.95
C HIS A 603 -34.33 -11.73 0.30
N LEU A 604 -33.97 -11.25 1.48
CA LEU A 604 -34.27 -11.94 2.74
C LEU A 604 -35.69 -11.66 3.23
N PHE A 605 -36.37 -12.69 3.74
CA PHE A 605 -37.62 -12.62 4.51
C PHE A 605 -38.81 -11.98 3.77
N LYS A 606 -38.87 -12.12 2.45
CA LYS A 606 -39.95 -11.57 1.62
C LYS A 606 -41.08 -12.55 1.33
N HIS A 607 -41.05 -13.76 1.91
CA HIS A 607 -42.06 -14.81 1.72
C HIS A 607 -43.03 -14.88 2.88
#